data_eca2c33ecac3bfd5a9cd04d27ba269e0
#
_entry.id   eca2c33ecac3bfd5a9cd04d27ba269e0
#
_cell.length_a   1.000
_cell.length_b   1.000
_cell.length_c   1.000
_cell.angle_alpha   90.00
_cell.angle_beta   90.00
_cell.angle_gamma   90.00
#
_symmetry.space_group_name_H-M   'P 1'
#
loop_
_entity.id
_entity.type
_entity.pdbx_description
1 polymer ?
#
loop_
_entity_poly.entity_id
_entity_poly.type
_entity_poly.pdbx_seq_one_letter_code
_entity_poly.pdbx_strand_id
1 'polypeptide(L)'
;MIAFPSTVCALAVAAALALALSAPAAGAGFVDVLDSPAQMSALASRSLLQKVTRAGHRLVAVGQRGHVVVSTDGGTTWKQSRVPVSSDLTSVYFAGDTHGWAVGHDGVILHTADGGESWELQLTGRTANELLVTAMERKVAADPASGDAKKLLEEAKRYAEQGADKPFLDVWFADASTGYAVGAYNLIVRTVDGGRTWESWFDRTENPKFFNLYAIAPVGGDVYVAGEGGVVMKLDVATQRFRALSTGYNGSFFGVADAGSAVLVFGLRGNAYRSQDGGSTWTKVETGLAASLVGATRTARGALLLADVGGRMAQSTDDGRTFSQIGLKQPMPVAAIADAGEGKVALAGPRGVAVPEAFSR
;
A
#
# COMPACT_ATOMS: atom_id res chain seq x y z
N MET A 1 65.15 -65.11 52.09
CA MET A 1 63.76 -65.28 51.62
C MET A 1 63.28 -63.88 51.25
N ILE A 2 63.53 -63.56 50.10
CA ILE A 2 62.91 -63.00 48.93
C ILE A 2 61.94 -61.83 49.25
N ALA A 3 62.36 -60.62 49.07
CA ALA A 3 61.50 -59.47 48.97
C ALA A 3 61.76 -58.72 47.62
N PHE A 4 60.74 -58.54 46.85
CA PHE A 4 60.71 -57.79 45.60
C PHE A 4 60.31 -56.35 45.89
N PRO A 5 60.90 -55.37 45.25
CA PRO A 5 60.27 -54.06 45.12
C PRO A 5 59.76 -53.87 43.69
N SER A 6 58.47 -53.60 43.58
CA SER A 6 57.78 -53.21 42.35
C SER A 6 57.84 -51.69 42.18
N THR A 7 58.53 -51.26 41.14
CA THR A 7 58.57 -49.88 40.71
C THR A 7 57.38 -49.65 39.82
N VAL A 8 56.44 -48.78 40.23
CA VAL A 8 55.30 -48.32 39.36
C VAL A 8 55.71 -47.03 38.70
N CYS A 9 55.88 -47.08 37.40
CA CYS A 9 56.03 -45.93 36.52
C CYS A 9 54.68 -45.23 36.37
N ALA A 10 54.50 -44.04 36.91
CA ALA A 10 53.36 -43.20 36.69
C ALA A 10 53.60 -42.39 35.41
N LEU A 11 52.90 -42.69 34.30
CA LEU A 11 52.78 -41.82 33.13
C LEU A 11 51.73 -40.72 33.45
N ALA A 12 52.21 -39.47 33.60
CA ALA A 12 51.35 -38.33 33.62
C ALA A 12 50.96 -37.93 32.21
N VAL A 13 49.71 -38.19 31.82
CA VAL A 13 49.11 -37.64 30.60
C VAL A 13 48.61 -36.26 30.90
N ALA A 14 49.33 -35.24 30.44
CA ALA A 14 48.89 -33.85 30.45
C ALA A 14 47.87 -33.65 29.33
N ALA A 15 46.57 -33.63 29.64
CA ALA A 15 45.52 -33.20 28.72
C ALA A 15 45.51 -31.68 28.68
N ALA A 16 46.09 -31.11 27.66
CA ALA A 16 45.94 -29.67 27.34
C ALA A 16 44.53 -29.43 26.84
N LEU A 17 43.63 -28.94 27.69
CA LEU A 17 42.32 -28.42 27.31
C LEU A 17 42.53 -27.06 26.61
N ALA A 18 42.55 -27.02 25.28
CA ALA A 18 42.50 -25.79 24.53
C ALA A 18 41.07 -25.20 24.68
N LEU A 19 40.89 -24.25 25.60
CA LEU A 19 39.71 -23.36 25.55
C LEU A 19 39.80 -22.52 24.28
N ALA A 20 39.08 -22.92 23.25
CA ALA A 20 38.75 -22.03 22.15
C ALA A 20 37.86 -20.93 22.71
N LEU A 21 38.41 -19.78 23.02
CA LEU A 21 37.64 -18.55 23.19
C LEU A 21 36.93 -18.29 21.84
N SER A 22 35.69 -18.71 21.72
CA SER A 22 34.80 -18.19 20.70
C SER A 22 34.68 -16.69 20.93
N ALA A 23 35.33 -15.90 20.08
CA ALA A 23 35.07 -14.48 20.00
C ALA A 23 33.55 -14.32 19.86
N PRO A 24 32.91 -13.40 20.63
CA PRO A 24 31.49 -13.12 20.39
C PRO A 24 31.40 -12.73 18.91
N ALA A 25 30.55 -13.43 18.15
CA ALA A 25 30.19 -12.99 16.82
C ALA A 25 29.74 -11.54 17.00
N ALA A 26 30.46 -10.60 16.41
CA ALA A 26 30.02 -9.22 16.33
C ALA A 26 28.60 -9.28 15.79
N GLY A 27 27.61 -8.98 16.64
CA GLY A 27 26.22 -9.03 16.26
C GLY A 27 26.11 -8.19 14.99
N ALA A 28 25.62 -8.78 13.91
CA ALA A 28 25.34 -8.03 12.70
C ALA A 28 24.48 -6.85 13.14
N GLY A 29 25.02 -5.62 13.04
CA GLY A 29 24.32 -4.40 13.45
C GLY A 29 22.95 -4.40 12.74
N PHE A 30 21.96 -3.81 13.37
CA PHE A 30 20.64 -3.62 12.76
C PHE A 30 20.83 -2.94 11.39
N VAL A 31 20.40 -3.61 10.32
CA VAL A 31 20.37 -3.03 8.98
C VAL A 31 18.96 -2.47 8.77
N ASP A 32 18.88 -1.19 8.43
CA ASP A 32 17.61 -0.52 8.17
C ASP A 32 16.85 -1.21 7.04
N VAL A 33 15.54 -1.29 7.15
CA VAL A 33 14.66 -1.91 6.13
C VAL A 33 14.74 -1.21 4.78
N LEU A 34 15.09 0.08 4.77
CA LEU A 34 15.34 0.87 3.57
C LEU A 34 16.64 0.50 2.84
N ASP A 35 17.58 -0.10 3.57
CA ASP A 35 18.91 -0.46 3.06
C ASP A 35 19.08 -1.99 2.92
N SER A 36 18.00 -2.76 3.15
CA SER A 36 17.95 -4.22 3.09
C SER A 36 16.99 -4.69 2.00
N PRO A 37 17.43 -5.48 1.01
CA PRO A 37 16.50 -6.05 0.04
C PRO A 37 15.55 -7.07 0.68
N ALA A 38 14.36 -7.21 0.08
CA ALA A 38 13.38 -8.23 0.47
C ALA A 38 13.99 -9.64 0.40
N GLN A 39 13.85 -10.40 1.48
CA GLN A 39 14.32 -11.78 1.52
C GLN A 39 13.46 -12.66 0.62
N MET A 40 14.10 -13.47 -0.22
CA MET A 40 13.42 -14.46 -1.04
C MET A 40 12.85 -15.59 -0.16
N SER A 41 11.57 -15.92 -0.34
CA SER A 41 10.86 -16.92 0.45
C SER A 41 9.90 -17.73 -0.41
N ALA A 42 9.93 -19.03 -0.29
CA ALA A 42 8.92 -19.91 -0.90
C ALA A 42 7.49 -19.66 -0.34
N LEU A 43 7.39 -18.93 0.77
CA LEU A 43 6.12 -18.60 1.43
C LEU A 43 5.64 -17.18 1.12
N ALA A 44 6.32 -16.42 0.27
CA ALA A 44 5.97 -15.02 -0.01
C ALA A 44 4.51 -14.86 -0.45
N SER A 45 3.99 -15.73 -1.31
CA SER A 45 2.58 -15.71 -1.76
C SER A 45 1.57 -16.13 -0.68
N ARG A 46 2.03 -16.69 0.44
CA ARG A 46 1.22 -17.11 1.60
C ARG A 46 1.43 -16.21 2.82
N SER A 47 2.26 -15.18 2.69
CA SER A 47 2.46 -14.17 3.73
C SER A 47 1.34 -13.13 3.68
N LEU A 48 1.31 -12.20 4.65
CA LEU A 48 0.37 -11.10 4.62
C LEU A 48 0.61 -10.22 3.39
N LEU A 49 -0.39 -10.14 2.51
CA LEU A 49 -0.40 -9.27 1.33
C LEU A 49 -1.52 -8.24 1.44
N GLN A 50 -1.17 -6.99 1.18
CA GLN A 50 -2.04 -5.81 1.41
C GLN A 50 -2.83 -5.41 0.18
N LYS A 51 -2.25 -5.59 -1.00
CA LYS A 51 -2.86 -5.20 -2.29
C LYS A 51 -2.61 -6.24 -3.34
N VAL A 52 -3.57 -6.39 -4.24
CA VAL A 52 -3.43 -7.14 -5.49
C VAL A 52 -3.99 -6.29 -6.62
N THR A 53 -3.34 -6.33 -7.78
CA THR A 53 -3.78 -5.63 -9.00
C THR A 53 -3.50 -6.48 -10.22
N ARG A 54 -4.08 -6.07 -11.35
CA ARG A 54 -3.84 -6.66 -12.66
C ARG A 54 -2.96 -5.75 -13.49
N ALA A 55 -1.94 -6.32 -14.14
CA ALA A 55 -1.05 -5.69 -15.11
C ALA A 55 -1.10 -6.49 -16.43
N GLY A 56 -1.96 -6.09 -17.35
CA GLY A 56 -2.25 -6.86 -18.56
C GLY A 56 -2.82 -8.24 -18.25
N HIS A 57 -2.07 -9.29 -18.56
CA HIS A 57 -2.42 -10.68 -18.23
C HIS A 57 -1.84 -11.15 -16.89
N ARG A 58 -0.96 -10.36 -16.27
CA ARG A 58 -0.35 -10.67 -14.97
C ARG A 58 -1.22 -10.23 -13.81
N LEU A 59 -1.07 -10.93 -12.69
CA LEU A 59 -1.53 -10.49 -11.38
C LEU A 59 -0.31 -10.18 -10.53
N VAL A 60 -0.32 -9.05 -9.84
CA VAL A 60 0.76 -8.61 -8.97
C VAL A 60 0.20 -8.32 -7.60
N ALA A 61 0.78 -8.91 -6.55
CA ALA A 61 0.38 -8.65 -5.17
C ALA A 61 1.59 -8.23 -4.32
N VAL A 62 1.36 -7.30 -3.40
CA VAL A 62 2.39 -6.71 -2.54
C VAL A 62 1.99 -6.78 -1.06
N GLY A 63 2.97 -6.80 -0.16
CA GLY A 63 2.69 -6.82 1.28
C GLY A 63 3.93 -6.75 2.16
N GLN A 64 3.88 -7.48 3.27
CA GLN A 64 4.90 -7.39 4.32
C GLN A 64 6.31 -7.70 3.83
N ARG A 65 7.31 -7.09 4.48
CA ARG A 65 8.76 -7.32 4.26
C ARG A 65 9.21 -7.11 2.82
N GLY A 66 8.59 -6.17 2.10
CA GLY A 66 8.89 -5.91 0.70
C GLY A 66 8.46 -7.03 -0.25
N HIS A 67 7.62 -7.97 0.20
CA HIS A 67 7.18 -9.05 -0.68
C HIS A 67 6.33 -8.50 -1.84
N VAL A 68 6.79 -8.79 -3.04
CA VAL A 68 6.04 -8.64 -4.29
C VAL A 68 5.99 -10.00 -4.94
N VAL A 69 4.80 -10.45 -5.32
CA VAL A 69 4.62 -11.73 -6.02
C VAL A 69 3.82 -11.53 -7.29
N VAL A 70 4.24 -12.21 -8.36
CA VAL A 70 3.66 -12.10 -9.70
C VAL A 70 3.17 -13.47 -10.14
N SER A 71 1.99 -13.51 -10.74
CA SER A 71 1.43 -14.66 -11.45
C SER A 71 1.20 -14.32 -12.92
N THR A 72 1.56 -15.23 -13.82
CA THR A 72 1.33 -15.14 -15.28
C THR A 72 0.34 -16.18 -15.79
N ASP A 73 -0.24 -16.97 -14.90
CA ASP A 73 -1.13 -18.11 -15.19
C ASP A 73 -2.49 -17.99 -14.49
N GLY A 74 -2.97 -16.74 -14.32
CA GLY A 74 -4.28 -16.46 -13.73
C GLY A 74 -4.35 -16.74 -12.22
N GLY A 75 -3.22 -16.70 -11.51
CA GLY A 75 -3.15 -16.91 -10.06
C GLY A 75 -2.96 -18.35 -9.62
N THR A 76 -2.64 -19.26 -10.55
CA THR A 76 -2.37 -20.68 -10.24
C THR A 76 -1.02 -20.84 -9.55
N THR A 77 0.02 -20.16 -10.08
CA THR A 77 1.34 -20.13 -9.47
C THR A 77 1.82 -18.69 -9.28
N TRP A 78 2.68 -18.48 -8.28
CA TRP A 78 3.20 -17.17 -7.90
C TRP A 78 4.70 -17.22 -7.72
N LYS A 79 5.40 -16.25 -8.30
CA LYS A 79 6.85 -16.07 -8.17
C LYS A 79 7.12 -14.76 -7.44
N GLN A 80 8.03 -14.78 -6.47
CA GLN A 80 8.50 -13.58 -5.78
C GLN A 80 9.46 -12.78 -6.66
N SER A 81 9.25 -11.46 -6.71
CA SER A 81 10.08 -10.48 -7.40
C SER A 81 11.28 -10.04 -6.56
N ARG A 82 12.29 -9.48 -7.21
CA ARG A 82 13.40 -8.80 -6.52
C ARG A 82 13.01 -7.38 -6.17
N VAL A 83 13.11 -7.04 -4.89
CA VAL A 83 12.75 -5.73 -4.32
C VAL A 83 13.93 -5.23 -3.49
N PRO A 84 14.38 -3.96 -3.69
CA PRO A 84 15.61 -3.44 -3.06
C PRO A 84 15.46 -3.08 -1.57
N VAL A 85 14.24 -3.11 -1.04
CA VAL A 85 13.91 -2.77 0.35
C VAL A 85 13.12 -3.89 1.01
N SER A 86 13.10 -3.95 2.34
CA SER A 86 12.27 -4.88 3.12
C SER A 86 11.16 -4.17 3.91
N SER A 87 10.85 -2.91 3.58
CA SER A 87 9.69 -2.19 4.11
C SER A 87 8.38 -2.85 3.71
N ASP A 88 7.36 -2.81 4.58
CA ASP A 88 6.04 -3.34 4.27
C ASP A 88 5.37 -2.49 3.17
N LEU A 89 4.89 -3.14 2.11
CA LEU A 89 4.22 -2.48 1.00
C LEU A 89 2.70 -2.49 1.21
N THR A 90 2.07 -1.33 1.03
CA THR A 90 0.64 -1.08 1.29
C THR A 90 -0.20 -1.10 0.02
N SER A 91 0.35 -0.61 -1.09
CA SER A 91 -0.38 -0.55 -2.36
C SER A 91 0.52 -0.74 -3.58
N VAL A 92 -0.11 -1.12 -4.70
CA VAL A 92 0.51 -1.26 -6.01
C VAL A 92 -0.47 -0.88 -7.10
N TYR A 93 0.01 -0.16 -8.12
CA TYR A 93 -0.74 0.28 -9.28
C TYR A 93 0.09 0.10 -10.55
N PHE A 94 -0.56 -0.22 -11.67
CA PHE A 94 0.05 -0.31 -12.99
C PHE A 94 -0.64 0.62 -13.99
N ALA A 95 0.15 1.44 -14.66
CA ALA A 95 -0.30 2.24 -15.81
C ALA A 95 0.02 1.47 -17.10
N GLY A 96 -0.76 0.44 -17.39
CA GLY A 96 -0.54 -0.51 -18.49
C GLY A 96 0.09 -1.82 -18.01
N ASP A 97 0.78 -2.52 -18.92
CA ASP A 97 1.21 -3.91 -18.68
C ASP A 97 2.59 -4.02 -18.02
N THR A 98 3.43 -3.00 -18.16
CA THR A 98 4.86 -3.06 -17.76
C THR A 98 5.24 -2.04 -16.70
N HIS A 99 4.73 -0.81 -16.78
CA HIS A 99 5.05 0.23 -15.82
C HIS A 99 4.13 0.18 -14.61
N GLY A 100 4.72 0.02 -13.43
CA GLY A 100 3.98 -0.04 -12.17
C GLY A 100 4.74 0.61 -11.02
N TRP A 101 3.98 1.04 -10.01
CA TRP A 101 4.51 1.64 -8.78
C TRP A 101 3.94 0.94 -7.58
N ALA A 102 4.79 0.68 -6.59
CA ALA A 102 4.39 0.17 -5.28
C ALA A 102 4.84 1.14 -4.20
N VAL A 103 4.01 1.29 -3.17
CA VAL A 103 4.26 2.22 -2.06
C VAL A 103 4.10 1.51 -0.74
N GLY A 104 4.66 2.09 0.34
CA GLY A 104 4.56 1.44 1.64
C GLY A 104 5.07 2.24 2.82
N HIS A 105 5.33 1.49 3.89
CA HIS A 105 5.93 1.99 5.11
C HIS A 105 7.29 2.63 4.82
N ASP A 106 7.80 3.38 5.78
CA ASP A 106 9.07 4.12 5.67
C ASP A 106 9.11 5.09 4.47
N GLY A 107 7.92 5.47 3.95
CA GLY A 107 7.75 6.40 2.85
C GLY A 107 8.33 5.90 1.52
N VAL A 108 8.39 4.59 1.30
CA VAL A 108 8.95 4.04 0.06
C VAL A 108 8.01 4.22 -1.12
N ILE A 109 8.60 4.55 -2.27
CA ILE A 109 7.98 4.43 -3.60
C ILE A 109 8.95 3.62 -4.46
N LEU A 110 8.45 2.52 -5.01
CA LEU A 110 9.16 1.63 -5.92
C LEU A 110 8.55 1.73 -7.32
N HIS A 111 9.36 1.51 -8.35
CA HIS A 111 8.93 1.46 -9.75
C HIS A 111 9.39 0.17 -10.40
N THR A 112 8.58 -0.35 -11.30
CA THR A 112 8.92 -1.43 -12.23
C THR A 112 8.66 -1.00 -13.67
N ALA A 113 9.49 -1.47 -14.61
CA ALA A 113 9.29 -1.30 -16.05
C ALA A 113 9.13 -2.66 -16.79
N ASP A 114 9.11 -3.77 -16.05
CA ASP A 114 9.10 -5.14 -16.57
C ASP A 114 7.85 -5.95 -16.14
N GLY A 115 6.80 -5.25 -15.70
CA GLY A 115 5.56 -5.89 -15.26
C GLY A 115 5.65 -6.52 -13.87
N GLY A 116 6.55 -6.01 -13.03
CA GLY A 116 6.70 -6.40 -11.64
C GLY A 116 7.73 -7.48 -11.37
N GLU A 117 8.55 -7.87 -12.35
CA GLU A 117 9.61 -8.89 -12.14
C GLU A 117 10.76 -8.35 -11.30
N SER A 118 11.11 -7.06 -11.48
CA SER A 118 12.09 -6.34 -10.68
C SER A 118 11.61 -4.92 -10.36
N TRP A 119 12.13 -4.37 -9.27
CA TRP A 119 11.72 -3.08 -8.74
C TRP A 119 12.92 -2.21 -8.41
N GLU A 120 12.78 -0.91 -8.64
CA GLU A 120 13.76 0.13 -8.33
C GLU A 120 13.19 1.08 -7.28
N LEU A 121 14.04 1.54 -6.35
CA LEU A 121 13.65 2.51 -5.33
C LEU A 121 13.72 3.92 -5.91
N GLN A 122 12.59 4.65 -5.88
CA GLN A 122 12.48 6.03 -6.37
C GLN A 122 12.44 7.06 -5.24
N LEU A 123 11.79 6.72 -4.11
CA LEU A 123 11.64 7.62 -2.97
C LEU A 123 11.70 6.84 -1.66
N THR A 124 12.20 7.47 -0.60
CA THR A 124 12.12 7.01 0.78
C THR A 124 11.51 8.08 1.65
N GLY A 125 11.05 7.74 2.85
CA GLY A 125 10.57 8.72 3.82
C GLY A 125 11.64 9.74 4.22
N ARG A 126 12.94 9.38 4.15
CA ARG A 126 14.04 10.33 4.36
C ARG A 126 13.97 11.47 3.32
N THR A 127 13.94 11.11 2.03
CA THR A 127 13.88 12.09 0.93
C THR A 127 12.50 12.75 0.82
N ALA A 128 11.40 12.06 1.16
CA ALA A 128 10.07 12.65 1.20
C ALA A 128 9.97 13.78 2.24
N ASN A 129 10.58 13.60 3.42
CA ASN A 129 10.64 14.64 4.44
C ASN A 129 11.47 15.85 3.99
N GLU A 130 12.61 15.64 3.32
CA GLU A 130 13.42 16.71 2.74
C GLU A 130 12.65 17.52 1.68
N LEU A 131 11.93 16.83 0.80
CA LEU A 131 11.07 17.46 -0.20
C LEU A 131 9.97 18.29 0.46
N LEU A 132 9.34 17.77 1.50
CA LEU A 132 8.27 18.45 2.24
C LEU A 132 8.79 19.70 2.94
N VAL A 133 9.88 19.61 3.70
CA VAL A 133 10.50 20.77 4.38
C VAL A 133 10.90 21.85 3.37
N THR A 134 11.62 21.46 2.30
CA THR A 134 12.06 22.38 1.25
C THR A 134 10.88 23.09 0.58
N ALA A 135 9.79 22.37 0.29
CA ALA A 135 8.59 22.97 -0.30
C ALA A 135 7.95 23.99 0.64
N MET A 136 7.85 23.69 1.94
CA MET A 136 7.25 24.61 2.92
C MET A 136 8.16 25.80 3.23
N GLU A 137 9.47 25.65 3.21
CA GLU A 137 10.42 26.79 3.31
C GLU A 137 10.27 27.75 2.15
N ARG A 138 10.16 27.25 0.91
CA ARG A 138 9.87 28.08 -0.27
C ARG A 138 8.55 28.81 -0.13
N LYS A 139 7.52 28.18 0.42
CA LYS A 139 6.21 28.79 0.64
C LYS A 139 6.29 29.94 1.66
N VAL A 140 7.00 29.76 2.77
CA VAL A 140 7.22 30.82 3.77
C VAL A 140 8.07 31.95 3.17
N ALA A 141 9.08 31.64 2.35
CA ALA A 141 9.90 32.66 1.68
C ALA A 141 9.09 33.50 0.68
N ALA A 142 8.09 32.90 0.00
CA ALA A 142 7.21 33.59 -0.92
C ALA A 142 6.19 34.52 -0.21
N ASP A 143 5.73 34.15 0.99
CA ASP A 143 4.85 34.96 1.84
C ASP A 143 5.25 34.85 3.31
N PRO A 144 6.23 35.64 3.76
CA PRO A 144 6.72 35.61 5.14
C PRO A 144 5.69 36.06 6.20
N ALA A 145 4.61 36.72 5.79
CA ALA A 145 3.55 37.16 6.69
C ALA A 145 2.50 36.07 6.93
N SER A 146 2.42 35.05 6.06
CA SER A 146 1.42 33.99 6.14
C SER A 146 1.59 33.12 7.39
N GLY A 147 0.61 33.16 8.28
CA GLY A 147 0.53 32.26 9.45
C GLY A 147 0.34 30.80 9.03
N ASP A 148 -0.44 30.56 7.97
CA ASP A 148 -0.68 29.21 7.46
C ASP A 148 0.59 28.58 6.87
N ALA A 149 1.38 29.35 6.12
CA ALA A 149 2.66 28.85 5.59
C ALA A 149 3.63 28.47 6.72
N LYS A 150 3.72 29.28 7.77
CA LYS A 150 4.55 28.98 8.95
C LYS A 150 4.08 27.73 9.68
N LYS A 151 2.77 27.56 9.89
CA LYS A 151 2.18 26.34 10.50
C LYS A 151 2.51 25.09 9.69
N LEU A 152 2.40 25.16 8.36
CA LEU A 152 2.76 24.04 7.49
C LEU A 152 4.25 23.69 7.58
N LEU A 153 5.13 24.69 7.68
CA LEU A 153 6.56 24.47 7.85
C LEU A 153 6.90 23.84 9.21
N GLU A 154 6.26 24.28 10.29
CA GLU A 154 6.42 23.66 11.62
C GLU A 154 6.01 22.19 11.59
N GLU A 155 4.91 21.87 10.93
CA GLU A 155 4.44 20.50 10.77
C GLU A 155 5.42 19.67 9.92
N ALA A 156 5.94 20.21 8.81
CA ALA A 156 6.94 19.58 7.97
C ALA A 156 8.24 19.25 8.75
N LYS A 157 8.72 20.19 9.55
CA LYS A 157 9.90 19.99 10.41
C LYS A 157 9.65 18.92 11.46
N ARG A 158 8.47 18.91 12.09
CA ARG A 158 8.08 17.88 13.05
C ARG A 158 8.10 16.49 12.41
N TYR A 159 7.62 16.35 11.15
CA TYR A 159 7.68 15.07 10.44
C TYR A 159 9.11 14.65 10.14
N ALA A 160 9.99 15.60 9.76
CA ALA A 160 11.39 15.29 9.51
C ALA A 160 12.13 14.83 10.79
N GLU A 161 11.83 15.44 11.95
CA GLU A 161 12.38 15.04 13.24
C GLU A 161 11.95 13.63 13.70
N GLN A 162 10.75 13.18 13.30
CA GLN A 162 10.25 11.84 13.57
C GLN A 162 10.89 10.76 12.69
N GLY A 163 11.58 11.16 11.63
CA GLY A 163 12.24 10.24 10.70
C GLY A 163 11.33 9.72 9.59
N ALA A 164 11.74 8.61 8.97
CA ALA A 164 11.07 8.02 7.81
C ALA A 164 9.90 7.09 8.20
N ASP A 165 9.07 7.49 9.16
CA ASP A 165 8.05 6.63 9.77
C ASP A 165 6.65 6.71 9.13
N LYS A 166 6.46 7.64 8.19
CA LYS A 166 5.14 7.87 7.58
C LYS A 166 4.95 7.06 6.31
N PRO A 167 3.95 6.13 6.27
CA PRO A 167 3.69 5.35 5.08
C PRO A 167 2.98 6.18 4.00
N PHE A 168 3.31 5.88 2.73
CA PHE A 168 2.33 6.01 1.66
C PHE A 168 1.34 4.85 1.74
N LEU A 169 0.06 5.11 1.48
CA LEU A 169 -1.03 4.16 1.65
C LEU A 169 -1.68 3.76 0.34
N ASP A 170 -1.64 4.64 -0.67
CA ASP A 170 -2.10 4.32 -2.02
C ASP A 170 -1.34 5.13 -3.08
N VAL A 171 -1.36 4.63 -4.32
CA VAL A 171 -0.68 5.22 -5.47
C VAL A 171 -1.52 5.06 -6.72
N TRP A 172 -1.53 6.11 -7.55
CA TRP A 172 -2.21 6.11 -8.84
C TRP A 172 -1.41 6.89 -9.88
N PHE A 173 -1.42 6.43 -11.11
CA PHE A 173 -0.80 7.07 -12.27
C PHE A 173 -1.81 7.20 -13.42
N ALA A 174 -1.86 8.38 -14.04
CA ALA A 174 -2.68 8.63 -15.21
C ALA A 174 -2.09 7.94 -16.46
N ASP A 175 -0.77 7.89 -16.52
CA ASP A 175 0.04 7.30 -17.58
C ASP A 175 1.42 6.90 -17.01
N ALA A 176 2.37 6.54 -17.86
CA ALA A 176 3.73 6.16 -17.41
C ALA A 176 4.55 7.33 -16.84
N SER A 177 4.05 8.56 -16.88
CA SER A 177 4.79 9.78 -16.46
C SER A 177 4.14 10.50 -15.29
N THR A 178 2.82 10.65 -15.27
CA THR A 178 2.11 11.50 -14.31
C THR A 178 1.38 10.68 -13.25
N GLY A 179 1.73 10.89 -11.99
CA GLY A 179 1.12 10.15 -10.89
C GLY A 179 1.21 10.84 -9.54
N TYR A 180 0.51 10.24 -8.58
CA TYR A 180 0.41 10.68 -7.19
C TYR A 180 0.56 9.50 -6.25
N ALA A 181 1.20 9.73 -5.10
CA ALA A 181 1.13 8.83 -3.95
C ALA A 181 0.58 9.60 -2.75
N VAL A 182 -0.33 8.96 -2.02
CA VAL A 182 -1.02 9.53 -0.85
C VAL A 182 -0.79 8.65 0.38
N GLY A 183 -0.84 9.25 1.58
CA GLY A 183 -0.50 8.49 2.77
C GLY A 183 -0.94 9.11 4.09
N ALA A 184 -0.26 8.68 5.14
CA ALA A 184 -0.53 9.11 6.51
C ALA A 184 -0.30 10.61 6.69
N TYR A 185 -1.08 11.21 7.60
CA TYR A 185 -0.94 12.60 8.02
C TYR A 185 -0.92 13.61 6.87
N ASN A 186 -1.79 13.42 5.86
CA ASN A 186 -1.84 14.25 4.66
C ASN A 186 -0.60 14.16 3.76
N LEU A 187 0.23 13.14 3.91
CA LEU A 187 1.37 12.93 3.01
C LEU A 187 0.84 12.74 1.59
N ILE A 188 1.31 13.57 0.68
CA ILE A 188 0.97 13.50 -0.74
C ILE A 188 2.14 14.05 -1.57
N VAL A 189 2.53 13.29 -2.59
CA VAL A 189 3.54 13.66 -3.56
C VAL A 189 3.03 13.45 -4.98
N ARG A 190 3.57 14.21 -5.93
CA ARG A 190 3.26 14.13 -7.35
C ARG A 190 4.53 13.97 -8.16
N THR A 191 4.43 13.26 -9.26
CA THR A 191 5.45 13.21 -10.32
C THR A 191 4.83 13.54 -11.68
N VAL A 192 5.67 14.00 -12.63
CA VAL A 192 5.32 14.20 -14.05
C VAL A 192 6.35 13.57 -14.99
N ASP A 193 7.26 12.77 -14.45
CA ASP A 193 8.36 12.15 -15.18
C ASP A 193 8.54 10.65 -14.85
N GLY A 194 7.47 10.01 -14.37
CA GLY A 194 7.47 8.58 -14.03
C GLY A 194 8.15 8.27 -12.69
N GLY A 195 8.26 9.27 -11.81
CA GLY A 195 8.88 9.12 -10.50
C GLY A 195 10.39 9.30 -10.49
N ARG A 196 11.01 9.78 -11.59
CA ARG A 196 12.41 10.22 -11.56
C ARG A 196 12.61 11.40 -10.63
N THR A 197 11.62 12.28 -10.57
CA THR A 197 11.50 13.33 -9.56
C THR A 197 10.10 13.37 -8.95
N TRP A 198 10.04 13.70 -7.66
CA TRP A 198 8.81 13.87 -6.91
C TRP A 198 8.74 15.26 -6.31
N GLU A 199 7.55 15.84 -6.27
CA GLU A 199 7.27 17.11 -5.59
C GLU A 199 6.25 16.92 -4.46
N SER A 200 6.41 17.64 -3.36
CA SER A 200 5.43 17.65 -2.27
C SER A 200 4.20 18.45 -2.68
N TRP A 201 3.02 17.85 -2.49
CA TRP A 201 1.71 18.47 -2.66
C TRP A 201 0.98 18.68 -1.33
N PHE A 202 1.69 18.62 -0.23
CA PHE A 202 1.18 18.69 1.13
C PHE A 202 0.27 19.91 1.38
N ASP A 203 0.62 21.06 0.82
CA ASP A 203 -0.15 22.32 0.93
C ASP A 203 -1.24 22.44 -0.14
N ARG A 204 -1.41 21.47 -1.03
CA ARG A 204 -2.37 21.49 -2.14
C ARG A 204 -3.63 20.65 -1.86
N THR A 205 -3.92 20.38 -0.59
CA THR A 205 -5.10 19.66 -0.15
C THR A 205 -5.97 20.52 0.76
N GLU A 206 -7.27 20.34 0.70
CA GLU A 206 -8.22 20.91 1.68
C GLU A 206 -8.45 19.93 2.83
N ASN A 207 -7.35 19.58 3.52
CA ASN A 207 -7.33 18.67 4.67
C ASN A 207 -6.64 19.33 5.89
N PRO A 208 -7.26 20.36 6.51
CA PRO A 208 -6.62 21.18 7.54
C PRO A 208 -6.33 20.45 8.86
N LYS A 209 -6.88 19.24 9.03
CA LYS A 209 -6.62 18.37 10.19
C LYS A 209 -5.51 17.36 9.95
N PHE A 210 -4.91 17.35 8.75
CA PHE A 210 -3.89 16.39 8.35
C PHE A 210 -4.31 14.94 8.52
N PHE A 211 -5.58 14.64 8.29
CA PHE A 211 -6.11 13.29 8.30
C PHE A 211 -5.41 12.39 7.28
N ASN A 212 -5.35 11.09 7.58
CA ASN A 212 -4.78 10.10 6.70
C ASN A 212 -5.55 10.02 5.38
N LEU A 213 -4.83 9.91 4.27
CA LEU A 213 -5.35 9.71 2.93
C LEU A 213 -5.18 8.23 2.57
N TYR A 214 -6.28 7.47 2.54
CA TYR A 214 -6.24 6.00 2.42
C TYR A 214 -6.32 5.49 0.99
N ALA A 215 -6.92 6.26 0.08
CA ALA A 215 -7.10 5.83 -1.30
C ALA A 215 -7.03 7.01 -2.26
N ILE A 216 -6.50 6.76 -3.45
CA ILE A 216 -6.57 7.65 -4.60
C ILE A 216 -6.97 6.85 -5.83
N ALA A 217 -7.99 7.32 -6.57
CA ALA A 217 -8.45 6.62 -7.77
C ALA A 217 -9.08 7.56 -8.80
N PRO A 218 -8.99 7.22 -10.10
CA PRO A 218 -9.69 7.93 -11.15
C PRO A 218 -11.15 7.45 -11.24
N VAL A 219 -12.08 8.36 -11.47
CA VAL A 219 -13.47 8.04 -11.81
C VAL A 219 -13.98 9.06 -12.85
N GLY A 220 -14.40 8.59 -14.01
CA GLY A 220 -14.98 9.42 -15.06
C GLY A 220 -14.05 10.52 -15.59
N GLY A 221 -12.73 10.35 -15.49
CA GLY A 221 -11.72 11.36 -15.88
C GLY A 221 -11.30 12.30 -14.77
N ASP A 222 -11.99 12.31 -13.63
CA ASP A 222 -11.62 13.03 -12.41
C ASP A 222 -10.79 12.15 -11.47
N VAL A 223 -9.98 12.75 -10.61
CA VAL A 223 -9.19 12.04 -9.58
C VAL A 223 -9.73 12.36 -8.20
N TYR A 224 -10.01 11.31 -7.44
CA TYR A 224 -10.55 11.42 -6.08
C TYR A 224 -9.58 10.83 -5.07
N VAL A 225 -9.56 11.43 -3.89
CA VAL A 225 -8.88 10.93 -2.70
C VAL A 225 -9.92 10.70 -1.61
N ALA A 226 -9.82 9.57 -0.90
CA ALA A 226 -10.63 9.25 0.26
C ALA A 226 -9.76 8.98 1.49
N GLY A 227 -10.28 9.29 2.70
CA GLY A 227 -9.44 9.23 3.89
C GLY A 227 -10.20 9.16 5.20
N GLU A 228 -9.48 9.46 6.25
CA GLU A 228 -9.90 9.47 7.64
C GLU A 228 -10.94 10.56 7.89
N GLY A 229 -11.84 10.31 8.86
CA GLY A 229 -12.79 11.33 9.35
C GLY A 229 -13.75 11.85 8.29
N GLY A 230 -14.07 11.07 7.25
CA GLY A 230 -14.98 11.44 6.18
C GLY A 230 -14.34 12.26 5.06
N VAL A 231 -13.00 12.38 5.04
CA VAL A 231 -12.30 13.09 3.96
C VAL A 231 -12.62 12.44 2.62
N VAL A 232 -13.16 13.23 1.73
CA VAL A 232 -13.23 12.99 0.29
C VAL A 232 -12.80 14.27 -0.39
N MET A 233 -11.86 14.16 -1.33
CA MET A 233 -11.40 15.30 -2.11
C MET A 233 -11.37 14.94 -3.60
N LYS A 234 -11.53 15.95 -4.44
CA LYS A 234 -11.41 15.84 -5.90
C LYS A 234 -10.32 16.79 -6.40
N LEU A 235 -9.52 16.35 -7.36
CA LEU A 235 -8.53 17.18 -8.00
C LEU A 235 -9.20 18.25 -8.87
N ASP A 236 -8.98 19.51 -8.51
CA ASP A 236 -9.25 20.65 -9.37
C ASP A 236 -8.00 20.91 -10.23
N VAL A 237 -8.06 20.51 -11.49
CA VAL A 237 -6.94 20.63 -12.44
C VAL A 237 -6.59 22.08 -12.72
N ALA A 238 -7.58 22.99 -12.71
CA ALA A 238 -7.36 24.40 -13.01
C ALA A 238 -6.53 25.10 -11.92
N THR A 239 -6.79 24.76 -10.65
CA THR A 239 -6.07 25.33 -9.50
C THR A 239 -4.94 24.43 -8.99
N GLN A 240 -4.77 23.23 -9.55
CA GLN A 240 -3.78 22.24 -9.13
C GLN A 240 -3.90 21.95 -7.62
N ARG A 241 -5.11 21.70 -7.12
CA ARG A 241 -5.41 21.42 -5.71
C ARG A 241 -6.46 20.34 -5.57
N PHE A 242 -6.38 19.56 -4.50
CA PHE A 242 -7.46 18.67 -4.07
C PHE A 242 -8.47 19.46 -3.22
N ARG A 243 -9.70 19.59 -3.73
CA ARG A 243 -10.82 20.30 -3.10
C ARG A 243 -11.68 19.33 -2.30
N ALA A 244 -12.04 19.73 -1.09
CA ALA A 244 -12.89 18.92 -0.21
C ALA A 244 -14.31 18.80 -0.76
N LEU A 245 -14.87 17.60 -0.64
CA LEU A 245 -16.25 17.26 -0.94
C LEU A 245 -16.94 16.77 0.35
N SER A 246 -18.17 17.20 0.61
CA SER A 246 -18.88 16.82 1.82
C SER A 246 -19.87 15.69 1.55
N THR A 247 -19.65 14.53 2.15
CA THR A 247 -20.60 13.41 2.11
C THR A 247 -21.63 13.45 3.25
N GLY A 248 -21.42 14.33 4.25
CA GLY A 248 -22.18 14.33 5.50
C GLY A 248 -21.81 13.21 6.48
N TYR A 249 -20.86 12.34 6.13
CA TYR A 249 -20.37 11.24 6.97
C TYR A 249 -19.01 11.59 7.59
N ASN A 250 -18.83 11.27 8.86
CA ASN A 250 -17.61 11.58 9.62
C ASN A 250 -16.74 10.35 9.94
N GLY A 251 -17.08 9.19 9.41
CA GLY A 251 -16.25 7.98 9.54
C GLY A 251 -15.27 7.83 8.36
N SER A 252 -14.28 6.98 8.53
CA SER A 252 -13.22 6.79 7.53
C SER A 252 -13.72 6.07 6.28
N PHE A 253 -13.29 6.56 5.12
CA PHE A 253 -13.39 5.87 3.83
C PHE A 253 -12.05 5.24 3.46
N PHE A 254 -12.07 3.94 3.15
CA PHE A 254 -10.88 3.16 2.83
C PHE A 254 -10.67 2.97 1.33
N GLY A 255 -11.65 3.37 0.52
CA GLY A 255 -11.54 3.24 -0.93
C GLY A 255 -12.44 4.18 -1.70
N VAL A 256 -12.03 4.38 -2.95
CA VAL A 256 -12.79 5.03 -4.02
C VAL A 256 -12.93 4.03 -5.16
N ALA A 257 -14.11 3.92 -5.75
CA ALA A 257 -14.36 3.04 -6.88
C ALA A 257 -15.12 3.75 -8.01
N ASP A 258 -14.73 3.41 -9.24
CA ASP A 258 -15.52 3.71 -10.43
C ASP A 258 -16.73 2.77 -10.50
N ALA A 259 -17.90 3.32 -10.28
CA ALA A 259 -19.16 2.61 -10.40
C ALA A 259 -19.82 2.78 -11.78
N GLY A 260 -19.08 3.19 -12.80
CA GLY A 260 -19.57 3.44 -14.16
C GLY A 260 -19.98 4.89 -14.37
N SER A 261 -21.25 5.22 -14.17
CA SER A 261 -21.75 6.60 -14.25
C SER A 261 -21.63 7.37 -12.93
N ALA A 262 -20.94 6.81 -11.91
CA ALA A 262 -20.88 7.39 -10.57
C ALA A 262 -19.55 7.10 -9.88
N VAL A 263 -19.20 7.95 -8.93
CA VAL A 263 -18.16 7.67 -7.95
C VAL A 263 -18.77 7.06 -6.69
N LEU A 264 -18.13 6.00 -6.18
CA LEU A 264 -18.47 5.35 -4.93
C LEU A 264 -17.30 5.49 -3.95
N VAL A 265 -17.54 6.00 -2.75
CA VAL A 265 -16.60 5.95 -1.63
C VAL A 265 -17.12 4.99 -0.58
N PHE A 266 -16.23 4.18 0.01
CA PHE A 266 -16.62 3.11 0.92
C PHE A 266 -15.59 2.91 2.03
N GLY A 267 -16.03 2.37 3.18
CA GLY A 267 -15.08 2.16 4.27
C GLY A 267 -15.68 1.59 5.55
N LEU A 268 -15.49 2.32 6.64
CA LEU A 268 -15.72 1.87 8.01
C LEU A 268 -17.17 1.39 8.24
N ARG A 269 -17.30 0.20 8.85
CA ARG A 269 -18.60 -0.39 9.25
C ARG A 269 -19.60 -0.54 8.10
N GLY A 270 -19.12 -0.92 6.90
CA GLY A 270 -19.98 -1.17 5.74
C GLY A 270 -20.56 0.09 5.09
N ASN A 271 -20.15 1.28 5.51
CA ASN A 271 -20.67 2.51 4.93
C ASN A 271 -20.13 2.72 3.52
N ALA A 272 -21.04 3.02 2.60
CA ALA A 272 -20.75 3.39 1.23
C ALA A 272 -21.63 4.57 0.82
N TYR A 273 -21.05 5.50 0.05
CA TYR A 273 -21.73 6.69 -0.46
C TYR A 273 -21.45 6.83 -1.95
N ARG A 274 -22.50 7.18 -2.70
CA ARG A 274 -22.48 7.26 -4.15
C ARG A 274 -22.83 8.68 -4.61
N SER A 275 -22.11 9.19 -5.61
CA SER A 275 -22.40 10.45 -6.28
C SER A 275 -22.45 10.25 -7.79
N GLN A 276 -23.40 10.90 -8.46
CA GLN A 276 -23.55 10.93 -9.93
C GLN A 276 -23.15 12.27 -10.56
N ASP A 277 -22.90 13.27 -9.73
CA ASP A 277 -22.68 14.66 -10.12
C ASP A 277 -21.27 15.15 -9.77
N GLY A 278 -20.30 14.21 -9.81
CA GLY A 278 -18.90 14.52 -9.57
C GLY A 278 -18.57 14.88 -8.12
N GLY A 279 -19.42 14.46 -7.16
CA GLY A 279 -19.22 14.68 -5.74
C GLY A 279 -19.96 15.90 -5.18
N SER A 280 -20.84 16.55 -5.97
CA SER A 280 -21.64 17.67 -5.51
C SER A 280 -22.73 17.23 -4.51
N THR A 281 -23.35 16.06 -4.76
CA THR A 281 -24.30 15.41 -3.86
C THR A 281 -23.96 13.94 -3.66
N TRP A 282 -24.29 13.41 -2.47
CA TRP A 282 -24.00 12.04 -2.09
C TRP A 282 -25.22 11.35 -1.50
N THR A 283 -25.40 10.10 -1.89
CA THR A 283 -26.45 9.21 -1.36
C THR A 283 -25.80 8.02 -0.69
N LYS A 284 -26.20 7.70 0.54
CA LYS A 284 -25.80 6.48 1.21
C LYS A 284 -26.37 5.27 0.47
N VAL A 285 -25.54 4.23 0.31
CA VAL A 285 -25.92 2.99 -0.38
C VAL A 285 -25.88 1.83 0.59
N GLU A 286 -26.94 1.03 0.61
CA GLU A 286 -27.00 -0.20 1.41
C GLU A 286 -26.35 -1.35 0.63
N THR A 287 -25.18 -1.79 1.10
CA THR A 287 -24.40 -2.85 0.42
C THR A 287 -24.75 -4.25 0.94
N GLY A 288 -25.47 -4.36 2.05
CA GLY A 288 -25.70 -5.61 2.75
C GLY A 288 -24.50 -6.16 3.52
N LEU A 289 -23.37 -5.42 3.54
CA LEU A 289 -22.14 -5.76 4.26
C LEU A 289 -22.01 -4.84 5.48
N ALA A 290 -21.91 -5.43 6.69
CA ALA A 290 -21.85 -4.66 7.93
C ALA A 290 -20.43 -4.43 8.45
N ALA A 291 -19.44 -5.24 8.03
CA ALA A 291 -18.05 -5.03 8.39
C ALA A 291 -17.41 -3.98 7.48
N SER A 292 -16.23 -3.51 7.86
CA SER A 292 -15.49 -2.51 7.08
C SER A 292 -15.21 -2.99 5.66
N LEU A 293 -15.56 -2.17 4.67
CA LEU A 293 -15.31 -2.41 3.26
C LEU A 293 -13.86 -2.04 2.96
N VAL A 294 -13.09 -2.97 2.40
CA VAL A 294 -11.64 -2.83 2.20
C VAL A 294 -11.20 -2.97 0.74
N GLY A 295 -12.06 -3.47 -0.13
CA GLY A 295 -11.71 -3.65 -1.53
C GLY A 295 -12.88 -3.45 -2.48
N ALA A 296 -12.59 -2.88 -3.63
CA ALA A 296 -13.52 -2.78 -4.75
C ALA A 296 -12.79 -3.13 -6.05
N THR A 297 -13.50 -3.76 -6.97
CA THR A 297 -13.01 -3.97 -8.33
C THR A 297 -14.16 -4.01 -9.31
N ARG A 298 -13.92 -3.54 -10.54
CA ARG A 298 -14.88 -3.65 -11.62
C ARG A 298 -14.47 -4.79 -12.52
N THR A 299 -15.39 -5.72 -12.74
CA THR A 299 -15.16 -6.85 -13.65
C THR A 299 -15.18 -6.40 -15.11
N ALA A 300 -14.58 -7.20 -16.00
CA ALA A 300 -14.62 -6.96 -17.45
C ALA A 300 -16.06 -6.88 -18.02
N ARG A 301 -17.05 -7.45 -17.30
CA ARG A 301 -18.47 -7.36 -17.65
C ARG A 301 -19.18 -6.12 -17.10
N GLY A 302 -18.43 -5.22 -16.46
CA GLY A 302 -18.93 -3.96 -15.91
C GLY A 302 -19.54 -4.05 -14.51
N ALA A 303 -19.65 -5.22 -13.91
CA ALA A 303 -20.15 -5.35 -12.55
C ALA A 303 -19.13 -4.80 -11.52
N LEU A 304 -19.60 -4.02 -10.56
CA LEU A 304 -18.81 -3.55 -9.42
C LEU A 304 -18.91 -4.57 -8.28
N LEU A 305 -17.77 -5.03 -7.80
CA LEU A 305 -17.66 -5.90 -6.63
C LEU A 305 -17.11 -5.11 -5.46
N LEU A 306 -17.68 -5.31 -4.29
CA LEU A 306 -17.17 -4.84 -2.98
C LEU A 306 -16.84 -6.04 -2.11
N ALA A 307 -15.81 -5.92 -1.29
CA ALA A 307 -15.47 -6.90 -0.26
C ALA A 307 -15.30 -6.24 1.10
N ASP A 308 -15.80 -6.90 2.14
CA ASP A 308 -15.50 -6.53 3.53
C ASP A 308 -14.25 -7.27 4.06
N VAL A 309 -13.73 -6.78 5.18
CA VAL A 309 -12.53 -7.35 5.83
C VAL A 309 -12.66 -8.83 6.18
N GLY A 310 -13.88 -9.35 6.34
CA GLY A 310 -14.16 -10.77 6.60
C GLY A 310 -14.18 -11.64 5.34
N GLY A 311 -14.11 -11.00 4.15
CA GLY A 311 -14.18 -11.69 2.84
C GLY A 311 -15.60 -11.93 2.35
N ARG A 312 -16.62 -11.30 2.95
CA ARG A 312 -17.96 -11.27 2.36
C ARG A 312 -17.97 -10.26 1.23
N MET A 313 -18.72 -10.56 0.18
CA MET A 313 -18.73 -9.76 -1.03
C MET A 313 -20.16 -9.38 -1.44
N ALA A 314 -20.26 -8.24 -2.12
CA ALA A 314 -21.48 -7.79 -2.74
C ALA A 314 -21.21 -7.29 -4.16
N GLN A 315 -22.17 -7.46 -5.03
CA GLN A 315 -22.09 -7.10 -6.45
C GLN A 315 -23.20 -6.10 -6.81
N SER A 316 -22.83 -5.11 -7.61
CA SER A 316 -23.76 -4.20 -8.30
C SER A 316 -23.58 -4.32 -9.81
N THR A 317 -24.71 -4.28 -10.54
CA THR A 317 -24.77 -4.23 -12.01
C THR A 317 -25.49 -2.98 -12.52
N ASP A 318 -25.77 -2.03 -11.62
CA ASP A 318 -26.54 -0.82 -11.88
C ASP A 318 -25.79 0.45 -11.42
N ASP A 319 -24.48 0.49 -11.65
CA ASP A 319 -23.62 1.61 -11.31
C ASP A 319 -23.60 1.93 -9.79
N GLY A 320 -23.64 0.89 -8.97
CA GLY A 320 -23.55 1.05 -7.51
C GLY A 320 -24.83 1.58 -6.85
N ARG A 321 -26.00 1.51 -7.51
CA ARG A 321 -27.28 1.91 -6.91
C ARG A 321 -27.79 0.87 -5.93
N THR A 322 -27.73 -0.40 -6.33
CA THR A 322 -28.11 -1.54 -5.50
C THR A 322 -27.03 -2.60 -5.48
N PHE A 323 -26.98 -3.36 -4.40
CA PHE A 323 -26.04 -4.45 -4.22
C PHE A 323 -26.74 -5.74 -3.83
N SER A 324 -26.28 -6.86 -4.37
CA SER A 324 -26.67 -8.21 -3.97
C SER A 324 -25.45 -8.94 -3.41
N GLN A 325 -25.64 -9.68 -2.32
CA GLN A 325 -24.54 -10.47 -1.76
C GLN A 325 -24.17 -11.62 -2.69
N ILE A 326 -22.88 -11.85 -2.84
CA ILE A 326 -22.29 -13.00 -3.50
C ILE A 326 -21.35 -13.69 -2.53
N GLY A 327 -21.32 -15.03 -2.55
CA GLY A 327 -20.55 -15.82 -1.59
C GLY A 327 -19.29 -16.42 -2.17
N LEU A 328 -18.23 -16.45 -1.40
CA LEU A 328 -17.14 -17.42 -1.57
C LEU A 328 -17.56 -18.73 -0.94
N LYS A 329 -17.27 -19.88 -1.58
CA LYS A 329 -17.49 -21.21 -0.95
C LYS A 329 -16.75 -21.34 0.40
N GLN A 330 -15.62 -20.68 0.53
CA GLN A 330 -14.85 -20.59 1.76
C GLN A 330 -14.42 -19.12 1.95
N PRO A 331 -15.15 -18.33 2.76
CA PRO A 331 -14.76 -16.97 3.07
C PRO A 331 -13.39 -16.93 3.76
N MET A 332 -12.56 -15.99 3.35
CA MET A 332 -11.26 -15.73 3.97
C MET A 332 -11.11 -14.23 4.20
N PRO A 333 -10.46 -13.79 5.29
CA PRO A 333 -10.17 -12.38 5.50
C PRO A 333 -9.37 -11.81 4.33
N VAL A 334 -9.80 -10.64 3.84
CA VAL A 334 -9.16 -9.95 2.71
C VAL A 334 -8.75 -8.54 3.09
N ALA A 335 -7.68 -8.05 2.46
CA ALA A 335 -7.25 -6.65 2.47
C ALA A 335 -7.56 -5.96 1.13
N ALA A 336 -7.55 -6.71 0.03
CA ALA A 336 -7.84 -6.18 -1.30
C ALA A 336 -8.41 -7.25 -2.23
N ILE A 337 -9.11 -6.78 -3.26
CA ILE A 337 -9.60 -7.61 -4.38
C ILE A 337 -9.24 -6.96 -5.71
N ALA A 338 -9.05 -7.77 -6.76
CA ALA A 338 -8.84 -7.30 -8.13
C ALA A 338 -9.51 -8.23 -9.14
N ASP A 339 -9.94 -7.69 -10.29
CA ASP A 339 -10.38 -8.50 -11.43
C ASP A 339 -9.19 -9.33 -11.94
N ALA A 340 -9.34 -10.66 -11.92
CA ALA A 340 -8.30 -11.57 -12.40
C ALA A 340 -8.52 -11.99 -13.88
N GLY A 341 -9.55 -11.44 -14.52
CA GLY A 341 -9.98 -11.84 -15.86
C GLY A 341 -10.88 -13.08 -15.84
N GLU A 342 -11.51 -13.37 -16.98
CA GLU A 342 -12.39 -14.54 -17.17
C GLU A 342 -13.52 -14.69 -16.14
N GLY A 343 -13.93 -13.58 -15.49
CA GLY A 343 -14.95 -13.57 -14.44
C GLY A 343 -14.44 -14.05 -13.07
N LYS A 344 -13.12 -14.20 -12.92
CA LYS A 344 -12.46 -14.53 -11.66
C LYS A 344 -12.03 -13.27 -10.90
N VAL A 345 -11.82 -13.41 -9.60
CA VAL A 345 -11.35 -12.33 -8.72
C VAL A 345 -10.16 -12.81 -7.90
N ALA A 346 -9.08 -12.04 -7.93
CA ALA A 346 -7.94 -12.25 -7.04
C ALA A 346 -8.21 -11.57 -5.68
N LEU A 347 -7.85 -12.26 -4.61
CA LEU A 347 -7.99 -11.83 -3.22
C LEU A 347 -6.63 -11.79 -2.57
N ALA A 348 -6.26 -10.68 -1.93
CA ALA A 348 -5.08 -10.57 -1.09
C ALA A 348 -5.49 -10.34 0.37
N GLY A 349 -4.72 -10.86 1.32
CA GLY A 349 -5.02 -10.70 2.74
C GLY A 349 -4.01 -11.37 3.67
N PRO A 350 -4.38 -11.58 4.94
CA PRO A 350 -3.48 -12.15 5.95
C PRO A 350 -2.96 -13.57 5.63
N ARG A 351 -3.65 -14.30 4.75
CA ARG A 351 -3.29 -15.66 4.33
C ARG A 351 -2.61 -15.72 2.97
N GLY A 352 -2.18 -14.56 2.45
CA GLY A 352 -1.55 -14.45 1.13
C GLY A 352 -2.54 -14.07 0.03
N VAL A 353 -2.24 -14.49 -1.19
CA VAL A 353 -3.04 -14.23 -2.39
C VAL A 353 -3.64 -15.52 -2.94
N ALA A 354 -4.89 -15.44 -3.37
CA ALA A 354 -5.62 -16.56 -3.98
C ALA A 354 -6.57 -16.07 -5.08
N VAL A 355 -6.86 -16.93 -6.06
CA VAL A 355 -7.91 -16.73 -7.06
C VAL A 355 -8.90 -17.90 -6.93
N PRO A 356 -10.01 -17.72 -6.19
CA PRO A 356 -11.02 -18.77 -6.00
C PRO A 356 -11.68 -19.18 -7.32
N GLU A 357 -12.05 -20.46 -7.46
CA GLU A 357 -12.61 -21.02 -8.70
C GLU A 357 -14.03 -20.55 -9.03
N ALA A 358 -14.84 -20.17 -8.05
CA ALA A 358 -16.20 -19.66 -8.30
C ALA A 358 -16.81 -18.95 -7.08
N PHE A 359 -17.69 -17.98 -7.38
CA PHE A 359 -18.64 -17.44 -6.40
C PHE A 359 -19.91 -18.30 -6.42
N SER A 360 -20.45 -18.63 -5.21
CA SER A 360 -21.82 -19.13 -5.10
C SER A 360 -22.80 -17.95 -5.15
N ARG A 361 -23.87 -18.10 -5.90
CA ARG A 361 -25.03 -17.19 -5.84
C ARG A 361 -25.85 -17.49 -4.60
#